data_80944e4638089b53bab56e2178459ae6
#
_entry.id   80944e4638089b53bab56e2178459ae6
#
_cell.length_a   1.000
_cell.length_b   1.000
_cell.length_c   1.000
_cell.angle_alpha   90.00
_cell.angle_beta   90.00
_cell.angle_gamma   90.00
#
_symmetry.space_group_name_H-M   'P 1'
#
loop_
_entity.id
_entity.type
_entity.pdbx_description
1 polymer ?
#
loop_
_entity_poly.entity_id
_entity_poly.type
_entity_poly.pdbx_seq_one_letter_code
_entity_poly.pdbx_strand_id
1 'polypeptide(L)'
;MHNTTYSARANQTGYISVELLFALIVILIGMGYALYNGWSAIGSSDVNNEQGNVGQLIANTRKLKGSAGYGASGTDLIAQLNSIRGLPNMSFSGGKLYNAWSGQVTVIANGMTFTVTESGLPQDACVTLATKIGRGQKVTTSINGGTAVSGEVSSAAATSSCSTDSNTLAWTAY
;
A
#
# COMPACT_ATOMS: atom_id res chain seq x y z
N MET A 1 -66.67 -5.21 46.47
CA MET A 1 -65.40 -4.84 47.11
C MET A 1 -64.30 -5.04 46.07
N HIS A 2 -63.84 -3.94 45.48
CA HIS A 2 -62.79 -3.98 44.41
C HIS A 2 -61.48 -3.56 45.06
N ASN A 3 -60.51 -4.47 45.14
CA ASN A 3 -59.20 -4.21 45.69
C ASN A 3 -58.26 -3.83 44.51
N THR A 4 -57.95 -2.55 44.41
CA THR A 4 -56.99 -2.01 43.46
C THR A 4 -55.60 -2.01 44.11
N THR A 5 -54.75 -2.94 43.73
CA THR A 5 -53.33 -2.97 44.13
C THR A 5 -52.55 -1.98 43.26
N TYR A 6 -52.10 -0.88 43.85
CA TYR A 6 -51.14 0.01 43.24
C TYR A 6 -49.74 -0.57 43.28
N SER A 7 -49.21 -0.91 42.11
CA SER A 7 -47.79 -1.30 41.95
C SER A 7 -46.94 -0.01 41.97
N ALA A 8 -46.15 0.14 43.02
CA ALA A 8 -45.16 1.21 43.11
C ALA A 8 -44.02 0.91 42.12
N ARG A 9 -43.86 1.76 41.10
CA ARG A 9 -42.67 1.75 40.25
C ARG A 9 -41.48 2.25 41.08
N ALA A 10 -40.53 1.36 41.36
CA ALA A 10 -39.25 1.75 41.92
C ALA A 10 -38.48 2.57 40.87
N ASN A 11 -38.20 3.85 41.16
CA ASN A 11 -37.27 4.64 40.39
C ASN A 11 -35.86 4.04 40.55
N GLN A 12 -35.39 3.34 39.53
CA GLN A 12 -33.99 2.94 39.43
C GLN A 12 -33.18 4.17 39.04
N THR A 13 -32.66 4.90 40.01
CA THR A 13 -31.56 5.84 39.80
C THR A 13 -30.31 5.00 39.53
N GLY A 14 -29.86 4.99 38.27
CA GLY A 14 -28.63 4.30 37.87
C GLY A 14 -27.43 4.97 38.53
N TYR A 15 -26.99 4.46 39.67
CA TYR A 15 -25.69 4.77 40.22
C TYR A 15 -24.65 4.05 39.36
N ILE A 16 -23.93 4.81 38.53
CA ILE A 16 -22.71 4.32 37.93
C ILE A 16 -21.72 4.19 39.08
N SER A 17 -21.43 2.96 39.52
CA SER A 17 -20.44 2.74 40.57
C SER A 17 -19.07 3.25 40.11
N VAL A 18 -18.31 3.84 41.02
CA VAL A 18 -16.96 4.36 40.76
C VAL A 18 -16.07 3.25 40.15
N GLU A 19 -16.28 2.00 40.55
CA GLU A 19 -15.63 0.82 39.99
C GLU A 19 -15.87 0.64 38.47
N LEU A 20 -17.14 0.86 38.04
CA LEU A 20 -17.49 0.74 36.61
C LEU A 20 -16.87 1.86 35.80
N LEU A 21 -16.68 3.03 36.37
CA LEU A 21 -16.03 4.18 35.76
C LEU A 21 -14.54 3.92 35.62
N PHE A 22 -13.88 3.35 36.63
CA PHE A 22 -12.47 2.90 36.52
C PHE A 22 -12.29 1.82 35.48
N ALA A 23 -13.17 0.81 35.43
CA ALA A 23 -13.11 -0.25 34.44
C ALA A 23 -13.23 0.31 33.00
N LEU A 24 -14.14 1.26 32.77
CA LEU A 24 -14.29 1.95 31.47
C LEU A 24 -13.02 2.72 31.06
N ILE A 25 -12.39 3.44 31.99
CA ILE A 25 -11.15 4.19 31.72
C ILE A 25 -10.02 3.23 31.33
N VAL A 26 -9.85 2.11 32.05
CA VAL A 26 -8.82 1.11 31.75
C VAL A 26 -9.05 0.47 30.37
N ILE A 27 -10.33 0.18 30.02
CA ILE A 27 -10.68 -0.37 28.71
C ILE A 27 -10.36 0.64 27.59
N LEU A 28 -10.70 1.91 27.78
CA LEU A 28 -10.43 2.96 26.79
C LEU A 28 -8.92 3.18 26.56
N ILE A 29 -8.13 3.17 27.64
CA ILE A 29 -6.67 3.27 27.55
C ILE A 29 -6.11 2.04 26.84
N GLY A 30 -6.57 0.83 27.18
CA GLY A 30 -6.17 -0.42 26.54
C GLY A 30 -6.51 -0.46 25.06
N MET A 31 -7.72 -0.01 24.66
CA MET A 31 -8.10 0.12 23.25
C MET A 31 -7.26 1.16 22.52
N GLY A 32 -7.00 2.33 23.12
CA GLY A 32 -6.14 3.36 22.53
C GLY A 32 -4.72 2.86 22.27
N TYR A 33 -4.15 2.13 23.21
CA TYR A 33 -2.84 1.51 23.06
C TYR A 33 -2.82 0.42 21.98
N ALA A 34 -3.85 -0.43 21.93
CA ALA A 34 -3.98 -1.49 20.91
C ALA A 34 -4.14 -0.91 19.49
N LEU A 35 -4.91 0.16 19.33
CA LEU A 35 -5.08 0.85 18.04
C LEU A 35 -3.78 1.52 17.59
N TYR A 36 -3.07 2.18 18.52
CA TYR A 36 -1.78 2.83 18.20
C TYR A 36 -0.72 1.82 17.71
N ASN A 37 -0.58 0.67 18.38
CA ASN A 37 0.37 -0.36 17.97
C ASN A 37 -0.12 -1.18 16.75
N GLY A 38 -1.44 -1.34 16.59
CA GLY A 38 -2.03 -2.05 15.46
C GLY A 38 -1.81 -1.34 14.12
N TRP A 39 -1.81 -0.02 14.11
CA TRP A 39 -1.65 0.76 12.88
C TRP A 39 -0.25 0.61 12.27
N SER A 40 0.82 0.56 13.07
CA SER A 40 2.17 0.31 12.58
C SER A 40 2.37 -1.11 12.04
N ALA A 41 1.65 -2.11 12.57
CA ALA A 41 1.69 -3.48 12.08
C ALA A 41 0.98 -3.63 10.72
N ILE A 42 -0.11 -2.89 10.48
CA ILE A 42 -0.83 -2.88 9.20
C ILE A 42 0.05 -2.27 8.11
N GLY A 43 0.69 -1.13 8.35
CA GLY A 43 1.56 -0.48 7.37
C GLY A 43 2.73 -1.35 6.91
N SER A 44 3.36 -2.11 7.81
CA SER A 44 4.45 -3.03 7.45
C SER A 44 3.98 -4.23 6.62
N SER A 45 2.75 -4.70 6.82
CA SER A 45 2.13 -5.75 6.01
C SER A 45 1.87 -5.26 4.59
N ASP A 46 1.34 -4.05 4.43
CA ASP A 46 1.03 -3.46 3.12
C ASP A 46 2.31 -3.26 2.30
N VAL A 47 3.39 -2.76 2.91
CA VAL A 47 4.69 -2.60 2.23
C VAL A 47 5.26 -3.94 1.76
N ASN A 48 5.16 -5.01 2.57
CA ASN A 48 5.65 -6.33 2.17
C ASN A 48 4.81 -6.94 1.03
N ASN A 49 3.49 -6.78 1.09
CA ASN A 49 2.59 -7.24 0.03
C ASN A 49 2.86 -6.46 -1.26
N GLU A 50 3.04 -5.15 -1.18
CA GLU A 50 3.32 -4.30 -2.33
C GLU A 50 4.67 -4.63 -2.96
N GLN A 51 5.70 -4.91 -2.16
CA GLN A 51 6.98 -5.41 -2.69
C GLN A 51 6.80 -6.69 -3.51
N GLY A 52 5.98 -7.63 -3.03
CA GLY A 52 5.63 -8.85 -3.75
C GLY A 52 4.88 -8.55 -5.04
N ASN A 53 3.90 -7.67 -5.00
CA ASN A 53 3.08 -7.26 -6.13
C ASN A 53 3.92 -6.60 -7.24
N VAL A 54 4.78 -5.64 -6.89
CA VAL A 54 5.69 -4.98 -7.85
C VAL A 54 6.66 -5.98 -8.46
N GLY A 55 7.24 -6.85 -7.64
CA GLY A 55 8.13 -7.92 -8.12
C GLY A 55 7.44 -8.83 -9.11
N GLN A 56 6.21 -9.25 -8.82
CA GLN A 56 5.39 -10.07 -9.72
C GLN A 56 5.01 -9.31 -10.99
N LEU A 57 4.65 -8.03 -10.88
CA LEU A 57 4.30 -7.18 -12.02
C LEU A 57 5.50 -7.04 -12.98
N ILE A 58 6.69 -6.77 -12.48
CA ILE A 58 7.92 -6.70 -13.27
C ILE A 58 8.20 -8.06 -13.96
N ALA A 59 8.11 -9.16 -13.22
CA ALA A 59 8.35 -10.50 -13.74
C ALA A 59 7.33 -10.90 -14.83
N ASN A 60 6.06 -10.56 -14.65
CA ASN A 60 5.02 -10.85 -15.64
C ASN A 60 5.11 -9.94 -16.86
N THR A 61 5.50 -8.68 -16.68
CA THR A 61 5.75 -7.77 -17.80
C THR A 61 6.88 -8.28 -18.68
N ARG A 62 7.95 -8.83 -18.10
CA ARG A 62 9.05 -9.45 -18.86
C ARG A 62 8.58 -10.56 -19.81
N LYS A 63 7.50 -11.28 -19.48
CA LYS A 63 6.93 -12.32 -20.34
C LYS A 63 6.24 -11.77 -21.61
N LEU A 64 5.93 -10.48 -21.63
CA LEU A 64 5.34 -9.82 -22.81
C LEU A 64 6.37 -9.47 -23.89
N LYS A 65 7.67 -9.62 -23.60
CA LYS A 65 8.74 -9.24 -24.52
C LYS A 65 8.71 -10.07 -25.80
N GLY A 66 8.45 -9.41 -26.91
CA GLY A 66 8.60 -9.98 -28.25
C GLY A 66 9.97 -9.70 -28.85
N SER A 67 10.19 -10.14 -30.09
CA SER A 67 11.43 -9.86 -30.86
C SER A 67 11.65 -8.34 -31.05
N ALA A 68 10.59 -7.57 -31.17
CA ALA A 68 10.62 -6.10 -31.30
C ALA A 68 10.53 -5.36 -29.94
N GLY A 69 10.67 -6.07 -28.81
CA GLY A 69 10.54 -5.51 -27.46
C GLY A 69 9.12 -5.58 -26.91
N TYR A 70 8.73 -4.57 -26.10
CA TYR A 70 7.43 -4.50 -25.41
C TYR A 70 6.37 -3.71 -26.19
N GLY A 71 6.77 -3.01 -27.25
CA GLY A 71 5.90 -2.18 -28.06
C GLY A 71 6.44 -0.76 -28.26
N ALA A 72 5.65 0.10 -28.90
CA ALA A 72 6.00 1.50 -29.09
C ALA A 72 6.17 2.23 -27.74
N SER A 73 7.09 3.18 -27.69
CA SER A 73 7.28 4.00 -26.48
C SER A 73 5.97 4.74 -26.11
N GLY A 74 5.61 4.71 -24.84
CA GLY A 74 4.37 5.29 -24.32
C GLY A 74 3.17 4.32 -24.32
N THR A 75 3.29 3.10 -24.83
CA THR A 75 2.19 2.12 -24.79
C THR A 75 1.98 1.62 -23.35
N ASP A 76 0.74 1.72 -22.85
CA ASP A 76 0.34 1.12 -21.57
C ASP A 76 0.17 -0.39 -21.73
N LEU A 77 0.85 -1.16 -20.90
CA LEU A 77 0.85 -2.63 -20.92
C LEU A 77 -0.15 -3.27 -19.96
N ILE A 78 -0.92 -2.49 -19.19
CA ILE A 78 -1.88 -3.01 -18.19
C ILE A 78 -2.95 -3.87 -18.86
N ALA A 79 -3.45 -3.46 -20.03
CA ALA A 79 -4.47 -4.22 -20.77
C ALA A 79 -3.91 -5.59 -21.22
N GLN A 80 -2.68 -5.64 -21.72
CA GLN A 80 -2.01 -6.87 -22.13
C GLN A 80 -1.75 -7.79 -20.94
N LEU A 81 -1.28 -7.22 -19.81
CA LEU A 81 -1.07 -7.96 -18.57
C LEU A 81 -2.38 -8.55 -18.05
N ASN A 82 -3.47 -7.79 -18.09
CA ASN A 82 -4.79 -8.29 -17.72
C ASN A 82 -5.24 -9.47 -18.60
N SER A 83 -5.01 -9.38 -19.91
CA SER A 83 -5.40 -10.43 -20.87
C SER A 83 -4.69 -11.77 -20.61
N ILE A 84 -3.44 -11.74 -20.16
CA ILE A 84 -2.67 -12.95 -19.80
C ILE A 84 -2.79 -13.35 -18.33
N ARG A 85 -3.69 -12.68 -17.55
CA ARG A 85 -3.82 -12.85 -16.09
C ARG A 85 -2.51 -12.60 -15.35
N GLY A 86 -1.74 -11.64 -15.84
CA GLY A 86 -0.43 -11.28 -15.30
C GLY A 86 -0.47 -10.15 -14.26
N LEU A 87 -1.64 -9.59 -13.95
CA LEU A 87 -1.78 -8.58 -12.89
C LEU A 87 -1.60 -9.24 -11.52
N PRO A 88 -0.85 -8.62 -10.60
CA PRO A 88 -0.73 -9.07 -9.21
C PRO A 88 -2.01 -8.82 -8.42
N ASN A 89 -2.00 -9.16 -7.13
CA ASN A 89 -3.13 -8.91 -6.22
C ASN A 89 -3.21 -7.44 -5.80
N MET A 90 -3.40 -6.56 -6.78
CA MET A 90 -3.63 -5.12 -6.63
C MET A 90 -5.07 -4.77 -7.02
N SER A 91 -5.56 -3.62 -6.57
CA SER A 91 -6.89 -3.14 -6.98
C SER A 91 -6.90 -2.75 -8.46
N PHE A 92 -7.77 -3.38 -9.26
CA PHE A 92 -7.93 -3.08 -10.68
C PHE A 92 -9.34 -2.57 -10.95
N SER A 93 -9.46 -1.34 -11.44
CA SER A 93 -10.73 -0.68 -11.72
C SER A 93 -10.64 0.26 -12.92
N GLY A 94 -11.64 0.23 -13.79
CA GLY A 94 -11.68 1.10 -14.96
C GLY A 94 -10.48 0.99 -15.90
N GLY A 95 -9.85 -0.19 -15.98
CA GLY A 95 -8.65 -0.39 -16.80
C GLY A 95 -7.35 0.13 -16.16
N LYS A 96 -7.39 0.58 -14.90
CA LYS A 96 -6.26 1.11 -14.15
C LYS A 96 -5.95 0.24 -12.95
N LEU A 97 -4.67 0.18 -12.59
CA LEU A 97 -4.15 -0.56 -11.45
C LEU A 97 -3.80 0.42 -10.32
N TYR A 98 -4.06 0.01 -9.08
CA TYR A 98 -3.84 0.85 -7.89
C TYR A 98 -3.11 0.04 -6.82
N ASN A 99 -2.17 0.69 -6.14
CA ASN A 99 -1.42 0.14 -5.02
C ASN A 99 -2.23 0.15 -3.71
N ALA A 100 -1.64 -0.35 -2.62
CA ALA A 100 -2.29 -0.43 -1.31
C ALA A 100 -2.71 0.94 -0.73
N TRP A 101 -2.09 2.02 -1.16
CA TRP A 101 -2.39 3.41 -0.75
C TRP A 101 -3.28 4.16 -1.75
N SER A 102 -3.95 3.44 -2.66
CA SER A 102 -4.80 4.01 -3.70
C SER A 102 -4.06 4.89 -4.73
N GLY A 103 -2.74 4.85 -4.75
CA GLY A 103 -1.92 5.46 -5.79
C GLY A 103 -2.01 4.68 -7.10
N GLN A 104 -2.00 5.38 -8.22
CA GLN A 104 -2.04 4.71 -9.52
C GLN A 104 -0.72 4.00 -9.81
N VAL A 105 -0.84 2.78 -10.35
CA VAL A 105 0.27 1.98 -10.88
C VAL A 105 0.18 1.94 -12.40
N THR A 106 1.26 2.25 -13.09
CA THR A 106 1.33 2.20 -14.56
C THR A 106 2.48 1.31 -15.03
N VAL A 107 2.32 0.69 -16.19
CA VAL A 107 3.37 -0.10 -16.84
C VAL A 107 3.49 0.37 -18.29
N ILE A 108 4.53 1.14 -18.59
CA ILE A 108 4.69 1.79 -19.89
C ILE A 108 5.85 1.16 -20.66
N ALA A 109 5.58 0.76 -21.90
CA ALA A 109 6.61 0.27 -22.83
C ALA A 109 7.53 1.41 -23.30
N ASN A 110 8.82 1.13 -23.40
CA ASN A 110 9.85 2.01 -23.96
C ASN A 110 10.74 1.22 -24.97
N GLY A 111 10.12 0.62 -25.97
CA GLY A 111 10.81 -0.23 -26.92
C GLY A 111 11.30 -1.53 -26.28
N MET A 112 12.61 -1.67 -26.11
CA MET A 112 13.24 -2.87 -25.51
C MET A 112 13.18 -2.92 -23.98
N THR A 113 12.71 -1.84 -23.33
CA THR A 113 12.51 -1.71 -21.89
C THR A 113 11.08 -1.36 -21.57
N PHE A 114 10.73 -1.42 -20.31
CA PHE A 114 9.46 -0.91 -19.78
C PHE A 114 9.69 -0.23 -18.42
N THR A 115 8.79 0.65 -18.03
CA THR A 115 8.84 1.33 -16.74
C THR A 115 7.57 1.03 -15.97
N VAL A 116 7.71 0.50 -14.75
CA VAL A 116 6.63 0.40 -13.75
C VAL A 116 6.72 1.65 -12.88
N THR A 117 5.62 2.38 -12.74
CA THR A 117 5.56 3.57 -11.89
C THR A 117 4.44 3.42 -10.87
N GLU A 118 4.74 3.69 -9.61
CA GLU A 118 3.79 3.80 -8.50
C GLU A 118 3.78 5.19 -7.92
N SER A 119 2.60 5.74 -7.70
CA SER A 119 2.39 7.06 -7.09
C SER A 119 1.70 6.94 -5.73
N GLY A 120 1.67 8.03 -4.97
CA GLY A 120 0.95 8.10 -3.70
C GLY A 120 1.56 7.26 -2.57
N LEU A 121 2.85 6.95 -2.64
CA LEU A 121 3.54 6.14 -1.64
C LEU A 121 3.88 6.97 -0.39
N PRO A 122 3.52 6.53 0.83
CA PRO A 122 4.01 7.14 2.05
C PRO A 122 5.53 6.97 2.19
N GLN A 123 6.15 7.77 3.04
CA GLN A 123 7.62 7.84 3.14
C GLN A 123 8.26 6.48 3.44
N ASP A 124 7.73 5.72 4.39
CA ASP A 124 8.24 4.40 4.81
C ASP A 124 8.15 3.36 3.69
N ALA A 125 7.02 3.33 2.96
CA ALA A 125 6.83 2.49 1.78
C ALA A 125 7.80 2.87 0.67
N CYS A 126 7.94 4.17 0.36
CA CYS A 126 8.87 4.67 -0.65
C CYS A 126 10.31 4.21 -0.35
N VAL A 127 10.81 4.44 0.87
CA VAL A 127 12.18 4.03 1.28
C VAL A 127 12.36 2.52 1.17
N THR A 128 11.39 1.75 1.65
CA THR A 128 11.49 0.28 1.64
C THR A 128 11.43 -0.28 0.23
N LEU A 129 10.48 0.15 -0.60
CA LEU A 129 10.32 -0.34 -1.98
C LEU A 129 11.51 0.07 -2.85
N ALA A 130 11.99 1.32 -2.74
CA ALA A 130 13.15 1.78 -3.50
C ALA A 130 14.40 0.92 -3.23
N THR A 131 14.66 0.59 -1.96
CA THR A 131 15.83 -0.22 -1.57
C THR A 131 15.68 -1.70 -1.93
N LYS A 132 14.49 -2.27 -1.77
CA LYS A 132 14.26 -3.72 -1.92
C LYS A 132 14.09 -4.15 -3.38
N ILE A 133 13.30 -3.41 -4.17
CA ILE A 133 13.03 -3.77 -5.58
C ILE A 133 14.29 -3.63 -6.42
N GLY A 134 15.04 -2.54 -6.25
CA GLY A 134 16.30 -2.32 -6.99
C GLY A 134 17.31 -3.47 -6.85
N ARG A 135 17.45 -4.00 -5.63
CA ARG A 135 18.33 -5.12 -5.32
C ARG A 135 17.93 -6.41 -6.06
N GLY A 136 16.63 -6.76 -6.03
CA GLY A 136 16.17 -8.09 -6.47
C GLY A 136 15.93 -8.20 -7.98
N GLN A 137 15.56 -7.11 -8.65
CA GLN A 137 14.95 -7.17 -9.98
C GLN A 137 15.85 -6.72 -11.14
N LYS A 138 17.08 -6.32 -10.89
CA LYS A 138 17.98 -5.76 -11.94
C LYS A 138 17.30 -4.61 -12.70
N VAL A 139 16.78 -3.65 -11.97
CA VAL A 139 16.08 -2.49 -12.50
C VAL A 139 16.89 -1.23 -12.22
N THR A 140 16.53 -0.16 -12.93
CA THR A 140 16.98 1.19 -12.63
C THR A 140 15.83 1.90 -11.89
N THR A 141 16.11 2.43 -10.70
CA THR A 141 15.09 3.06 -9.82
C THR A 141 15.23 4.58 -9.85
N SER A 142 14.14 5.29 -10.10
CA SER A 142 14.00 6.74 -9.94
C SER A 142 12.99 7.04 -8.83
N ILE A 143 13.32 8.00 -7.96
CA ILE A 143 12.48 8.45 -6.84
C ILE A 143 12.08 9.89 -7.14
N ASN A 144 10.77 10.19 -7.13
CA ASN A 144 10.19 11.51 -7.35
C ASN A 144 10.72 12.21 -8.62
N GLY A 145 10.95 11.43 -9.68
CA GLY A 145 11.51 11.95 -10.95
C GLY A 145 12.99 12.35 -10.87
N GLY A 146 13.69 12.04 -9.79
CA GLY A 146 15.12 12.29 -9.64
C GLY A 146 15.98 11.39 -10.52
N THR A 147 17.31 11.54 -10.40
CA THR A 147 18.28 10.76 -11.16
C THR A 147 18.11 9.26 -10.91
N ALA A 148 18.01 8.49 -11.98
CA ALA A 148 17.83 7.05 -11.92
C ALA A 148 19.09 6.33 -11.45
N VAL A 149 18.96 5.42 -10.49
CA VAL A 149 20.02 4.61 -9.90
C VAL A 149 19.90 3.18 -10.43
N SER A 150 20.95 2.66 -11.00
CA SER A 150 20.99 1.26 -11.48
C SER A 150 21.31 0.32 -10.31
N GLY A 151 20.50 -0.70 -10.13
CA GLY A 151 20.66 -1.67 -9.05
C GLY A 151 20.13 -1.19 -7.70
N GLU A 152 20.87 -1.46 -6.63
CA GLU A 152 20.45 -1.17 -5.26
C GLU A 152 20.52 0.33 -4.95
N VAL A 153 19.42 0.88 -4.45
CA VAL A 153 19.38 2.21 -3.86
C VAL A 153 19.77 2.11 -2.39
N SER A 154 20.76 2.89 -1.94
CA SER A 154 21.13 2.89 -0.52
C SER A 154 20.03 3.48 0.36
N SER A 155 19.91 3.00 1.61
CA SER A 155 18.89 3.51 2.53
C SER A 155 19.02 5.03 2.78
N ALA A 156 20.24 5.55 2.83
CA ALA A 156 20.48 6.98 2.99
C ALA A 156 19.95 7.79 1.79
N ALA A 157 20.23 7.34 0.55
CA ALA A 157 19.73 7.98 -0.66
C ALA A 157 18.20 7.87 -0.76
N ALA A 158 17.63 6.72 -0.44
CA ALA A 158 16.18 6.54 -0.41
C ALA A 158 15.52 7.46 0.62
N THR A 159 16.03 7.53 1.86
CA THR A 159 15.49 8.40 2.91
C THR A 159 15.53 9.88 2.54
N SER A 160 16.62 10.34 1.90
CA SER A 160 16.72 11.74 1.47
C SER A 160 15.80 12.07 0.30
N SER A 161 15.53 11.11 -0.57
CA SER A 161 14.69 11.30 -1.77
C SER A 161 13.20 11.07 -1.53
N CYS A 162 12.83 10.19 -0.58
CA CYS A 162 11.47 9.95 -0.10
C CYS A 162 11.12 10.93 1.02
N SER A 163 11.00 12.22 0.72
CA SER A 163 10.93 13.30 1.73
C SER A 163 9.51 13.80 2.02
N THR A 164 8.49 13.21 1.40
CA THR A 164 7.08 13.63 1.50
C THR A 164 6.18 12.45 1.87
N ASP A 165 4.93 12.74 2.27
CA ASP A 165 3.92 11.71 2.54
C ASP A 165 3.27 11.15 1.25
N SER A 166 3.64 11.66 0.09
CA SER A 166 3.18 11.18 -1.21
C SER A 166 4.35 11.18 -2.19
N ASN A 167 4.94 10.02 -2.37
CA ASN A 167 6.11 9.83 -3.23
C ASN A 167 5.74 9.00 -4.48
N THR A 168 6.59 9.11 -5.49
CA THR A 168 6.50 8.33 -6.72
C THR A 168 7.78 7.54 -6.94
N LEU A 169 7.65 6.23 -7.17
CA LEU A 169 8.75 5.37 -7.59
C LEU A 169 8.56 4.91 -9.03
N ALA A 170 9.63 4.89 -9.79
CA ALA A 170 9.66 4.36 -11.15
C ALA A 170 10.81 3.37 -11.29
N TRP A 171 10.49 2.16 -11.75
CA TRP A 171 11.46 1.09 -12.03
C TRP A 171 11.48 0.77 -13.51
N THR A 172 12.63 1.02 -14.15
CA THR A 172 12.85 0.65 -15.55
C THR A 172 13.58 -0.68 -15.63
N ALA A 173 13.01 -1.63 -16.38
CA ALA A 173 13.50 -2.98 -16.59
C ALA A 173 13.58 -3.35 -18.08
N TYR A 174 14.27 -4.46 -18.39
CA TYR A 174 14.40 -5.05 -19.74
C TYR A 174 14.11 -6.55 -19.73
#